data_e70f75c909432b8aee441b3f861ef114
#
_entry.id   e70f75c909432b8aee441b3f861ef114
#
_cell.length_a   1.000
_cell.length_b   1.000
_cell.length_c   1.000
_cell.angle_alpha   90.00
_cell.angle_beta   90.00
_cell.angle_gamma   90.00
#
_symmetry.space_group_name_H-M   'P 1'
#
loop_
_entity.id
_entity.type
_entity.pdbx_description
1 polymer ?
#
loop_
_entity_poly.entity_id
_entity_poly.type
_entity_poly.pdbx_seq_one_letter_code
_entity_poly.pdbx_strand_id
1 'polypeptide(L)'
;MKKLPKLVQATRMLVCAEDLGMVPDCVPWVMDELKILSLELQSMPKDPSVKFGHLSRNPYRSVCTISSHDMPTLRMWWDENIQRTQEYYNTMLYRQGPAPHPLPGWLASDIISRHLTSHPCSAY
;
A
#
# COMPACT_ATOMS: atom_id res chain seq x y z
N MET A 1 11.80 -6.67 -22.56
CA MET A 1 12.85 -6.42 -21.54
C MET A 1 14.09 -5.62 -21.97
N LYS A 2 14.23 -5.23 -23.21
CA LYS A 2 15.48 -4.56 -23.66
C LYS A 2 15.72 -3.17 -23.06
N LYS A 3 14.67 -2.43 -22.71
CA LYS A 3 14.76 -1.04 -22.21
C LYS A 3 14.88 -0.94 -20.70
N LEU A 4 14.13 -1.74 -19.94
CA LEU A 4 14.12 -1.70 -18.49
C LEU A 4 15.47 -2.02 -17.84
N PRO A 5 16.21 -3.07 -18.25
CA PRO A 5 17.53 -3.31 -17.68
C PRO A 5 18.49 -2.15 -17.85
N LYS A 6 18.47 -1.49 -19.01
CA LYS A 6 19.28 -0.30 -19.26
C LYS A 6 18.89 0.87 -18.36
N LEU A 7 17.60 1.09 -18.16
CA LEU A 7 17.09 2.15 -17.29
C LEU A 7 17.51 1.91 -15.84
N VAL A 8 17.35 0.70 -15.33
CA VAL A 8 17.74 0.34 -13.96
C VAL A 8 19.24 0.48 -13.74
N GLN A 9 20.05 0.07 -14.73
CA GLN A 9 21.52 0.21 -14.66
C GLN A 9 22.02 1.64 -14.77
N ALA A 10 21.21 2.54 -15.33
CA ALA A 10 21.59 3.95 -15.53
C ALA A 10 21.52 4.79 -14.24
N THR A 11 20.97 4.25 -13.15
CA THR A 11 20.81 4.97 -11.89
C THR A 11 21.36 4.16 -10.72
N ARG A 12 21.80 4.88 -9.66
CA ARG A 12 22.13 4.30 -8.35
C ARG A 12 20.95 4.35 -7.38
N MET A 13 19.83 4.97 -7.79
CA MET A 13 18.63 5.03 -6.98
C MET A 13 17.94 3.68 -6.97
N LEU A 14 17.28 3.39 -5.87
CA LEU A 14 16.38 2.24 -5.75
C LEU A 14 15.13 2.50 -6.59
N VAL A 15 14.85 1.60 -7.54
CA VAL A 15 13.73 1.79 -8.47
C VAL A 15 12.48 1.16 -7.89
N CYS A 16 11.38 1.90 -7.89
CA CYS A 16 10.05 1.44 -7.52
C CYS A 16 9.12 1.60 -8.72
N ALA A 17 8.26 0.62 -8.96
CA ALA A 17 7.26 0.68 -10.03
C ALA A 17 5.86 0.67 -9.46
N GLU A 18 4.97 1.42 -10.08
CA GLU A 18 3.54 1.30 -9.81
C GLU A 18 3.02 0.08 -10.57
N ASP A 19 2.64 -0.94 -9.83
CA ASP A 19 2.13 -2.22 -10.33
C ASP A 19 0.72 -2.50 -9.82
N LEU A 20 -0.10 -1.47 -9.76
CA LEU A 20 -1.48 -1.54 -9.30
C LEU A 20 -2.44 -1.83 -10.47
N GLY A 21 -3.57 -2.48 -10.16
CA GLY A 21 -4.59 -2.78 -11.14
C GLY A 21 -4.28 -4.00 -11.98
N MET A 22 -4.66 -3.97 -13.25
CA MET A 22 -4.47 -5.09 -14.18
C MET A 22 -3.08 -5.03 -14.80
N VAL A 23 -2.17 -5.86 -14.30
CA VAL A 23 -0.81 -5.98 -14.84
C VAL A 23 -0.63 -7.33 -15.55
N PRO A 24 0.19 -7.40 -16.62
CA PRO A 24 0.53 -8.67 -17.25
C PRO A 24 1.22 -9.64 -16.30
N ASP A 25 1.02 -10.93 -16.50
CA ASP A 25 1.56 -11.98 -15.63
C ASP A 25 3.09 -11.99 -15.54
N CYS A 26 3.77 -11.47 -16.56
CA CYS A 26 5.23 -11.38 -16.56
C CYS A 26 5.79 -10.29 -15.64
N VAL A 27 4.97 -9.32 -15.22
CA VAL A 27 5.43 -8.15 -14.47
C VAL A 27 6.08 -8.52 -13.13
N PRO A 28 5.49 -9.38 -12.27
CA PRO A 28 6.13 -9.77 -11.01
C PRO A 28 7.50 -10.42 -11.23
N TRP A 29 7.63 -11.26 -12.24
CA TRP A 29 8.90 -11.90 -12.57
C TRP A 29 9.95 -10.89 -13.03
N VAL A 30 9.59 -9.96 -13.90
CA VAL A 30 10.50 -8.90 -14.37
C VAL A 30 10.95 -8.01 -13.22
N MET A 31 10.04 -7.63 -12.33
CA MET A 31 10.36 -6.81 -11.17
C MET A 31 11.31 -7.52 -10.21
N ASP A 32 11.10 -8.81 -9.96
CA ASP A 32 11.99 -9.59 -9.11
C ASP A 32 13.39 -9.72 -9.72
N GLU A 33 13.46 -10.03 -11.01
CA GLU A 33 14.71 -10.16 -11.76
C GLU A 33 15.53 -8.87 -11.72
N LEU A 34 14.89 -7.73 -11.89
CA LEU A 34 15.55 -6.42 -11.94
C LEU A 34 15.63 -5.73 -10.58
N LYS A 35 15.18 -6.36 -9.49
CA LYS A 35 15.18 -5.79 -8.14
C LYS A 35 14.38 -4.49 -8.03
N ILE A 36 13.30 -4.39 -8.80
CA ILE A 36 12.38 -3.25 -8.76
C ILE A 36 11.38 -3.46 -7.63
N LEU A 37 11.19 -2.44 -6.79
CA LEU A 37 10.24 -2.49 -5.70
C LEU A 37 8.80 -2.40 -6.21
N SER A 38 7.91 -3.19 -5.62
CA SER A 38 6.47 -3.08 -5.85
C SER A 38 5.85 -1.97 -4.99
N LEU A 39 4.67 -1.50 -5.38
CA LEU A 39 3.88 -0.57 -4.59
C LEU A 39 2.73 -1.33 -3.91
N GLU A 40 2.63 -1.18 -2.59
CA GLU A 40 1.62 -1.85 -1.78
C GLU A 40 0.73 -0.85 -1.06
N LEU A 41 -0.57 -0.95 -1.27
CA LEU A 41 -1.60 -0.12 -0.65
C LEU A 41 -2.55 -0.99 0.15
N GLN A 42 -2.71 -0.69 1.44
CA GLN A 42 -3.62 -1.46 2.31
C GLN A 42 -5.07 -1.36 1.86
N SER A 43 -5.48 -0.18 1.37
CA SER A 43 -6.84 0.08 0.90
C SER A 43 -7.14 -0.51 -0.48
N MET A 44 -6.11 -0.94 -1.21
CA MET A 44 -6.21 -1.50 -2.56
C MET A 44 -5.30 -2.72 -2.68
N PRO A 45 -5.64 -3.84 -2.02
CA PRO A 45 -4.81 -5.04 -2.07
C PRO A 45 -4.80 -5.65 -3.47
N LYS A 46 -3.68 -6.25 -3.83
CA LYS A 46 -3.52 -6.94 -5.12
C LYS A 46 -4.26 -8.27 -5.18
N ASP A 47 -4.48 -8.90 -4.03
CA ASP A 47 -5.26 -10.12 -3.91
C ASP A 47 -6.75 -9.79 -3.86
N PRO A 48 -7.53 -10.18 -4.89
CA PRO A 48 -8.96 -9.88 -4.93
C PRO A 48 -9.78 -10.60 -3.87
N SER A 49 -9.22 -11.62 -3.21
CA SER A 49 -9.90 -12.36 -2.15
C SER A 49 -9.92 -11.64 -0.80
N VAL A 50 -9.11 -10.60 -0.64
CA VAL A 50 -9.04 -9.80 0.59
C VAL A 50 -9.51 -8.38 0.34
N LYS A 51 -10.20 -7.79 1.31
CA LYS A 51 -10.73 -6.43 1.21
C LYS A 51 -9.69 -5.37 1.55
N PHE A 52 -8.85 -5.66 2.55
CA PHE A 52 -7.75 -4.79 2.98
C PHE A 52 -6.47 -5.60 3.05
N GLY A 53 -5.37 -5.01 2.61
CA GLY A 53 -4.06 -5.63 2.70
C GLY A 53 -3.53 -5.67 4.14
N HIS A 54 -2.96 -6.81 4.54
CA HIS A 54 -2.22 -6.89 5.80
C HIS A 54 -0.81 -6.38 5.60
N LEU A 55 -0.42 -5.36 6.37
CA LEU A 55 0.91 -4.75 6.26
C LEU A 55 2.04 -5.76 6.49
N SER A 56 1.80 -6.72 7.39
CA SER A 56 2.77 -7.80 7.68
C SER A 56 3.00 -8.78 6.52
N ARG A 57 2.11 -8.79 5.53
CA ARG A 57 2.19 -9.65 4.35
C ARG A 57 2.79 -8.97 3.12
N ASN A 58 3.12 -7.69 3.22
CA ASN A 58 3.75 -6.98 2.12
C ASN A 58 5.10 -7.62 1.79
N PRO A 59 5.45 -7.76 0.49
CA PRO A 59 6.75 -8.29 0.10
C PRO A 59 7.89 -7.45 0.68
N TYR A 60 9.03 -8.07 0.98
CA TYR A 60 10.19 -7.34 1.46
C TYR A 60 10.61 -6.23 0.50
N ARG A 61 10.63 -6.54 -0.80
CA ARG A 61 10.95 -5.56 -1.85
C ARG A 61 9.70 -4.78 -2.28
N SER A 62 9.14 -4.02 -1.35
CA SER A 62 7.97 -3.18 -1.63
C SER A 62 8.11 -1.82 -0.97
N VAL A 63 7.37 -0.87 -1.52
CA VAL A 63 7.09 0.41 -0.89
C VAL A 63 5.67 0.35 -0.36
N CYS A 64 5.51 0.53 0.93
CA CYS A 64 4.20 0.60 1.57
C CYS A 64 3.81 2.07 1.73
N THR A 65 2.66 2.44 1.20
CA THR A 65 2.14 3.80 1.32
C THR A 65 0.65 3.79 1.63
N ILE A 66 0.17 4.86 2.25
CA ILE A 66 -1.24 5.00 2.62
C ILE A 66 -2.09 5.31 1.40
N SER A 67 -1.58 6.11 0.48
CA SER A 67 -2.29 6.59 -0.69
C SER A 67 -1.31 6.96 -1.79
N SER A 68 -1.82 7.25 -2.98
CA SER A 68 -1.07 7.79 -4.11
C SER A 68 -1.73 9.07 -4.62
N HIS A 69 -1.09 9.73 -5.59
CA HIS A 69 -1.64 10.94 -6.20
C HIS A 69 -2.94 10.69 -7.00
N ASP A 70 -3.22 9.44 -7.35
CA ASP A 70 -4.43 9.05 -8.09
C ASP A 70 -5.56 8.57 -7.19
N MET A 71 -5.37 8.63 -5.87
CA MET A 71 -6.32 8.11 -4.88
C MET A 71 -6.70 9.19 -3.87
N PRO A 72 -7.86 9.05 -3.20
CA PRO A 72 -8.22 9.99 -2.14
C PRO A 72 -7.21 9.95 -1.00
N THR A 73 -7.04 11.09 -0.33
CA THR A 73 -6.26 11.14 0.91
C THR A 73 -6.88 10.23 1.97
N LEU A 74 -6.11 9.89 3.02
CA LEU A 74 -6.63 9.05 4.11
C LEU A 74 -7.91 9.62 4.72
N ARG A 75 -8.00 10.95 4.90
CA ARG A 75 -9.20 11.60 5.44
C ARG A 75 -10.41 11.47 4.52
N MET A 76 -10.22 11.68 3.25
CA MET A 76 -11.29 11.51 2.26
C MET A 76 -11.74 10.06 2.17
N TRP A 77 -10.79 9.14 2.12
CA TRP A 77 -11.06 7.71 2.10
C TRP A 77 -11.85 7.26 3.33
N TRP A 78 -11.52 7.80 4.50
CA TRP A 78 -12.17 7.47 5.77
C TRP A 78 -13.66 7.83 5.77
N ASP A 79 -14.00 9.02 5.27
CA ASP A 79 -15.38 9.53 5.30
C ASP A 79 -16.21 9.16 4.05
N GLU A 80 -15.57 8.68 2.99
CA GLU A 80 -16.23 8.37 1.71
C GLU A 80 -17.20 7.19 1.82
N ASN A 81 -16.88 6.18 2.61
CA ASN A 81 -17.70 4.98 2.77
C ASN A 81 -17.68 4.51 4.23
N ILE A 82 -18.73 4.83 4.95
CA ILE A 82 -18.83 4.57 6.39
C ILE A 82 -18.79 3.08 6.71
N GLN A 83 -19.44 2.24 5.90
CA GLN A 83 -19.44 0.78 6.13
C GLN A 83 -18.05 0.17 5.95
N ARG A 84 -17.36 0.57 4.89
CA ARG A 84 -15.98 0.14 4.62
C ARG A 84 -15.05 0.57 5.75
N THR A 85 -15.16 1.80 6.19
CA THR A 85 -14.36 2.36 7.27
C THR A 85 -14.62 1.68 8.61
N GLN A 86 -15.88 1.36 8.91
CA GLN A 86 -16.23 0.61 10.10
C GLN A 86 -15.60 -0.78 10.10
N GLU A 87 -15.61 -1.46 8.97
CA GLU A 87 -14.98 -2.76 8.82
C GLU A 87 -13.45 -2.68 8.97
N TYR A 88 -12.84 -1.66 8.37
CA TYR A 88 -11.41 -1.40 8.51
C TYR A 88 -11.04 -1.14 9.98
N TYR A 89 -11.83 -0.34 10.67
CA TYR A 89 -11.64 -0.02 12.08
C TYR A 89 -11.68 -1.28 12.96
N ASN A 90 -12.63 -2.16 12.72
CA ASN A 90 -12.79 -3.38 13.50
C ASN A 90 -11.75 -4.45 13.16
N THR A 91 -11.42 -4.62 11.88
CA THR A 91 -10.61 -5.76 11.41
C THR A 91 -9.12 -5.42 11.28
N MET A 92 -8.78 -4.25 10.79
CA MET A 92 -7.38 -3.87 10.57
C MET A 92 -6.78 -3.13 11.76
N LEU A 93 -7.56 -2.29 12.43
CA LEU A 93 -7.11 -1.55 13.61
C LEU A 93 -7.43 -2.28 14.91
N TYR A 94 -8.17 -3.39 14.84
CA TYR A 94 -8.56 -4.21 16.00
C TYR A 94 -9.26 -3.42 17.10
N ARG A 95 -10.07 -2.44 16.71
CA ARG A 95 -10.82 -1.60 17.63
C ARG A 95 -12.30 -1.98 17.63
N GLN A 96 -12.95 -1.78 18.77
CA GLN A 96 -14.39 -2.07 18.94
C GLN A 96 -15.18 -0.77 19.00
N GLY A 97 -16.48 -0.89 18.72
CA GLY A 97 -17.40 0.22 18.73
C GLY A 97 -17.47 0.98 17.41
N PRO A 98 -18.20 2.09 17.36
CA PRO A 98 -18.36 2.87 16.14
C PRO A 98 -17.06 3.59 15.78
N ALA A 99 -16.70 3.55 14.49
CA ALA A 99 -15.57 4.31 13.98
C ALA A 99 -15.87 5.82 14.09
N PRO A 100 -14.95 6.63 14.60
CA PRO A 100 -15.17 8.06 14.71
C PRO A 100 -15.16 8.75 13.36
N HIS A 101 -16.04 9.72 13.17
CA HIS A 101 -16.13 10.57 11.98
C HIS A 101 -16.30 12.03 12.40
N PRO A 102 -15.54 12.97 11.82
CA PRO A 102 -14.43 12.76 10.87
C PRO A 102 -13.24 12.05 11.52
N LEU A 103 -12.26 11.65 10.70
CA LEU A 103 -11.06 10.96 11.19
C LEU A 103 -10.30 11.85 12.19
N PRO A 104 -10.20 11.44 13.47
CA PRO A 104 -9.44 12.23 14.44
C PRO A 104 -7.94 12.14 14.20
N GLY A 105 -7.22 13.18 14.62
CA GLY A 105 -5.77 13.25 14.42
C GLY A 105 -5.00 12.10 15.06
N TRP A 106 -5.39 11.68 16.27
CA TRP A 106 -4.73 10.57 16.96
C TRP A 106 -4.88 9.24 16.21
N LEU A 107 -6.04 9.02 15.56
CA LEU A 107 -6.30 7.81 14.79
C LEU A 107 -5.56 7.85 13.46
N ALA A 108 -5.49 9.01 12.82
CA ALA A 108 -4.66 9.20 11.62
C ALA A 108 -3.19 8.91 11.93
N SER A 109 -2.69 9.39 13.05
CA SER A 109 -1.32 9.11 13.50
C SER A 109 -1.08 7.63 13.78
N ASP A 110 -2.05 6.94 14.36
CA ASP A 110 -1.97 5.49 14.58
C ASP A 110 -1.86 4.72 13.26
N ILE A 111 -2.68 5.05 12.27
CA ILE A 111 -2.65 4.42 10.95
C ILE A 111 -1.32 4.67 10.26
N ILE A 112 -0.83 5.91 10.28
CA ILE A 112 0.47 6.27 9.71
C ILE A 112 1.59 5.50 10.40
N SER A 113 1.59 5.44 11.73
CA SER A 113 2.60 4.71 12.50
C SER A 113 2.64 3.23 12.16
N ARG A 114 1.48 2.60 11.97
CA ARG A 114 1.39 1.19 11.57
C ARG A 114 2.05 0.95 10.21
N HIS A 115 1.88 1.87 9.27
CA HIS A 115 2.54 1.80 7.96
C HIS A 115 4.05 1.98 8.09
N LEU A 116 4.49 2.97 8.85
CA LEU A 116 5.92 3.27 9.02
C LEU A 116 6.68 2.19 9.80
N THR A 117 6.01 1.50 10.72
CA THR A 117 6.62 0.43 11.52
C THR A 117 6.47 -0.96 10.92
N SER A 118 5.74 -1.10 9.81
CA SER A 118 5.74 -2.34 9.05
C SER A 118 7.14 -2.60 8.50
N HIS A 119 7.49 -3.89 8.32
CA HIS A 119 8.86 -4.27 8.02
C HIS A 119 9.29 -4.29 6.54
N PRO A 120 8.56 -3.78 5.55
CA PRO A 120 9.06 -3.74 4.18
C PRO A 120 10.37 -2.98 4.06
N CYS A 121 11.03 -3.13 2.94
CA CYS A 121 12.27 -2.45 2.63
C CYS A 121 12.15 -0.92 2.79
N SER A 122 10.98 -0.38 2.46
CA SER A 122 10.66 1.04 2.62
C SER A 122 9.20 1.23 3.02
N ALA A 123 8.96 2.09 3.98
CA ALA A 123 7.63 2.52 4.40
C ALA A 123 7.56 4.05 4.38
N TYR A 124 6.68 4.61 3.56
CA TYR A 124 6.52 6.04 3.38
C TYR A 124 5.04 6.45 3.30
#